data_9a4714a59e1cec5148e9dfa8b450ad9c
#
_entry.id   9a4714a59e1cec5148e9dfa8b450ad9c
#
_cell.length_a   1.000
_cell.length_b   1.000
_cell.length_c   1.000
_cell.angle_alpha   90.00
_cell.angle_beta   90.00
_cell.angle_gamma   90.00
#
_symmetry.space_group_name_H-M   'P 1'
#
loop_
_entity.id
_entity.type
_entity.pdbx_description
1 polymer ?
#
loop_
_entity_poly.entity_id
_entity_poly.type
_entity_poly.pdbx_seq_one_letter_code
_entity_poly.pdbx_strand_id
1 'polypeptide(L)'
;CTGRLVTPSFGCGHHHIYSALARGMPPAPKAPANFLEVLEYVWWRMDKKLDHDMIEASALVTGLYCAKNGVTFVIDHHASPFHLDGSLETIAKALDRVGLGHLLCYEISCRDGEEIKEKGLDETDAFLSSGRKGHVGLHASFTVDDDLLGRAVDLARKHKTGVHIHVAEGIEDQEHCARTYGKSVVRRLSDAGVLDLPLSILGHCVHLDAEERDLIRTSPCWVVQNTESNLNNNVGLGRYNDFPRVMLGTDGMHSDMIRSAQSSYFIAGLAEGGMSPLAAYQRLRAVHAHIQGHNAPGGGANNLVILNYDSPTPLTQDNFPGHFCYAFDARNVESVISQGRLIVDHGRLAGMDEADILAYANEQARRLWALL
;
A
#
# COMPACT_ATOMS: atom_id res chain seq x y z
N CYS A 1 -25.20 -7.86 17.42
CA CYS A 1 -25.08 -6.63 16.58
C CYS A 1 -26.38 -5.82 16.52
N THR A 2 -27.33 -5.97 17.49
CA THR A 2 -28.56 -5.15 17.52
C THR A 2 -28.19 -3.67 17.59
N GLY A 3 -28.76 -2.86 16.68
CA GLY A 3 -28.46 -1.42 16.61
C GLY A 3 -27.06 -1.08 16.03
N ARG A 4 -26.44 -2.00 15.32
CA ARG A 4 -25.14 -1.82 14.68
C ARG A 4 -25.22 -2.05 13.17
N LEU A 5 -24.31 -1.41 12.43
CA LEU A 5 -24.09 -1.72 11.04
C LEU A 5 -22.98 -2.79 10.93
N VAL A 6 -23.18 -3.73 10.03
CA VAL A 6 -22.16 -4.74 9.71
C VAL A 6 -21.82 -4.60 8.23
N THR A 7 -20.54 -4.44 7.93
CA THR A 7 -20.02 -4.38 6.55
C THR A 7 -18.88 -5.37 6.39
N PRO A 8 -18.60 -5.87 5.19
CA PRO A 8 -17.33 -6.51 4.92
C PRO A 8 -16.17 -5.57 5.28
N SER A 9 -15.08 -6.12 5.79
CA SER A 9 -13.91 -5.34 6.22
C SER A 9 -13.24 -4.57 5.07
N PHE A 10 -12.34 -3.68 5.41
CA PHE A 10 -11.56 -2.91 4.45
C PHE A 10 -10.22 -3.60 4.16
N GLY A 11 -9.62 -3.25 3.01
CA GLY A 11 -8.28 -3.66 2.63
C GLY A 11 -7.49 -2.45 2.12
N CYS A 12 -6.20 -2.40 2.45
CA CYS A 12 -5.28 -1.39 1.94
C CYS A 12 -4.52 -1.95 0.74
N GLY A 13 -4.66 -1.31 -0.43
CA GLY A 13 -4.09 -1.79 -1.69
C GLY A 13 -2.62 -1.45 -1.90
N HIS A 14 -2.05 -0.56 -1.07
CA HIS A 14 -0.63 -0.20 -1.08
C HIS A 14 -0.27 0.50 0.23
N HIS A 15 0.78 0.01 0.86
CA HIS A 15 1.30 0.55 2.10
C HIS A 15 2.83 0.40 2.14
N HIS A 16 3.50 1.26 2.90
CA HIS A 16 4.89 1.10 3.33
C HIS A 16 4.91 0.95 4.85
N ILE A 17 4.84 -0.28 5.33
CA ILE A 17 4.76 -0.59 6.78
C ILE A 17 5.90 0.06 7.56
N TYR A 18 7.12 0.06 7.01
CA TYR A 18 8.29 0.63 7.67
C TYR A 18 8.16 2.13 7.98
N SER A 19 7.31 2.86 7.25
CA SER A 19 7.04 4.29 7.48
C SER A 19 6.37 4.59 8.82
N ALA A 20 5.83 3.58 9.51
CA ALA A 20 5.16 3.78 10.79
C ALA A 20 6.06 4.43 11.85
N LEU A 21 7.36 4.15 11.81
CA LEU A 21 8.35 4.76 12.72
C LEU A 21 8.81 6.16 12.29
N ALA A 22 8.41 6.63 11.11
CA ALA A 22 8.69 8.00 10.66
C ALA A 22 7.74 9.05 11.24
N ARG A 23 6.66 8.62 11.91
CA ARG A 23 5.65 9.55 12.45
C ARG A 23 6.23 10.44 13.54
N GLY A 24 6.35 11.74 13.23
CA GLY A 24 6.93 12.72 14.15
C GLY A 24 8.45 12.66 14.26
N MET A 25 9.15 11.99 13.35
CA MET A 25 10.60 11.97 13.33
C MET A 25 11.18 13.39 13.12
N PRO A 26 12.43 13.64 13.56
CA PRO A 26 13.11 14.91 13.31
C PRO A 26 13.15 15.24 11.81
N PRO A 27 13.12 16.53 11.45
CA PRO A 27 13.17 16.95 10.05
C PRO A 27 14.48 16.49 9.39
N ALA A 28 14.44 16.28 8.09
CA ALA A 28 15.65 16.02 7.30
C ALA A 28 16.66 17.14 7.47
N PRO A 29 17.97 16.86 7.35
CA PRO A 29 19.03 17.88 7.50
C PRO A 29 18.88 19.06 6.53
N LYS A 30 18.23 18.82 5.39
CA LYS A 30 17.90 19.81 4.37
C LYS A 30 16.43 19.64 3.98
N ALA A 31 15.69 20.74 3.87
CA ALA A 31 14.32 20.71 3.38
C ALA A 31 14.30 20.25 1.91
N PRO A 32 13.52 19.22 1.55
CA PRO A 32 13.39 18.78 0.17
C PRO A 32 12.76 19.88 -0.70
N ALA A 33 13.30 20.11 -1.89
CA ALA A 33 12.78 21.07 -2.86
C ALA A 33 11.91 20.44 -3.95
N ASN A 34 12.00 19.13 -4.14
CA ASN A 34 11.24 18.33 -5.11
C ASN A 34 11.06 16.90 -4.60
N PHE A 35 10.32 16.09 -5.36
CA PHE A 35 10.00 14.73 -4.96
C PHE A 35 11.23 13.83 -4.84
N LEU A 36 12.20 13.94 -5.73
CA LEU A 36 13.43 13.14 -5.66
C LEU A 36 14.21 13.44 -4.36
N GLU A 37 14.28 14.70 -3.95
CA GLU A 37 14.91 15.08 -2.67
C GLU A 37 14.10 14.56 -1.44
N VAL A 38 12.78 14.39 -1.54
CA VAL A 38 11.99 13.69 -0.49
C VAL A 38 12.46 12.25 -0.37
N LEU A 39 12.66 11.55 -1.48
CA LEU A 39 13.19 10.18 -1.45
C LEU A 39 14.59 10.15 -0.85
N GLU A 40 15.51 10.97 -1.32
CA GLU A 40 16.92 10.98 -0.91
C GLU A 40 17.13 11.40 0.56
N TYR A 41 16.44 12.47 1.02
CA TYR A 41 16.70 13.04 2.34
C TYR A 41 15.85 12.43 3.45
N VAL A 42 14.73 11.78 3.09
CA VAL A 42 13.81 11.17 4.06
C VAL A 42 13.83 9.66 3.93
N TRP A 43 13.25 9.10 2.86
CA TRP A 43 12.94 7.68 2.77
C TRP A 43 14.18 6.80 2.60
N TRP A 44 15.06 7.10 1.64
CA TRP A 44 16.30 6.33 1.40
C TRP A 44 17.36 6.52 2.48
N ARG A 45 17.21 7.54 3.31
CA ARG A 45 18.03 7.70 4.50
C ARG A 45 17.53 6.83 5.64
N MET A 46 16.21 6.74 5.81
CA MET A 46 15.57 5.98 6.86
C MET A 46 15.63 4.47 6.62
N ASP A 47 15.29 3.99 5.43
CA ASP A 47 15.22 2.56 5.11
C ASP A 47 16.58 1.85 5.27
N LYS A 48 17.69 2.57 5.03
CA LYS A 48 19.06 2.08 5.25
C LYS A 48 19.44 1.87 6.72
N LYS A 49 18.62 2.35 7.65
CA LYS A 49 18.87 2.26 9.10
C LYS A 49 17.97 1.26 9.81
N LEU A 50 17.00 0.70 9.10
CA LEU A 50 16.10 -0.31 9.66
C LEU A 50 16.87 -1.60 9.99
N ASP A 51 16.64 -2.14 11.19
CA ASP A 51 16.98 -3.50 11.55
C ASP A 51 15.72 -4.34 11.76
N HIS A 52 15.88 -5.65 12.01
CA HIS A 52 14.72 -6.55 12.15
C HIS A 52 13.79 -6.20 13.30
N ASP A 53 14.30 -5.67 14.42
CA ASP A 53 13.46 -5.21 15.53
C ASP A 53 12.59 -4.01 15.11
N MET A 54 13.17 -3.07 14.35
CA MET A 54 12.46 -1.91 13.80
C MET A 54 11.41 -2.33 12.75
N ILE A 55 11.73 -3.32 11.94
CA ILE A 55 10.80 -3.90 10.95
C ILE A 55 9.63 -4.58 11.67
N GLU A 56 9.89 -5.43 12.68
CA GLU A 56 8.84 -6.08 13.46
C GLU A 56 7.95 -5.04 14.17
N ALA A 57 8.56 -4.07 14.84
CA ALA A 57 7.83 -3.01 15.54
C ALA A 57 6.93 -2.20 14.58
N SER A 58 7.44 -1.86 13.39
CA SER A 58 6.66 -1.20 12.34
C SER A 58 5.45 -2.04 11.91
N ALA A 59 5.64 -3.35 11.72
CA ALA A 59 4.59 -4.25 11.30
C ALA A 59 3.53 -4.44 12.40
N LEU A 60 3.92 -4.55 13.66
CA LEU A 60 3.00 -4.67 14.79
C LEU A 60 2.16 -3.41 14.97
N VAL A 61 2.78 -2.22 14.94
CA VAL A 61 2.03 -0.96 15.13
C VAL A 61 1.16 -0.63 13.92
N THR A 62 1.59 -0.95 12.71
CA THR A 62 0.73 -0.83 11.51
C THR A 62 -0.43 -1.80 11.59
N GLY A 63 -0.20 -3.06 11.98
CA GLY A 63 -1.24 -4.04 12.20
C GLY A 63 -2.27 -3.60 13.23
N LEU A 64 -1.83 -3.03 14.35
CA LEU A 64 -2.70 -2.44 15.37
C LEU A 64 -3.60 -1.34 14.78
N TYR A 65 -3.03 -0.39 14.03
CA TYR A 65 -3.81 0.69 13.43
C TYR A 65 -4.74 0.19 12.32
N CYS A 66 -4.28 -0.73 11.47
CA CYS A 66 -5.13 -1.40 10.48
C CYS A 66 -6.35 -2.03 11.16
N ALA A 67 -6.13 -2.89 12.15
CA ALA A 67 -7.21 -3.58 12.85
C ALA A 67 -8.22 -2.59 13.46
N LYS A 68 -7.74 -1.57 14.18
CA LYS A 68 -8.61 -0.55 14.82
C LYS A 68 -9.37 0.32 13.82
N ASN A 69 -8.89 0.44 12.59
CA ASN A 69 -9.55 1.15 11.49
C ASN A 69 -10.43 0.23 10.61
N GLY A 70 -10.66 -1.03 11.03
CA GLY A 70 -11.49 -1.99 10.26
C GLY A 70 -10.79 -2.58 9.04
N VAL A 71 -9.48 -2.41 8.91
CA VAL A 71 -8.66 -2.97 7.84
C VAL A 71 -8.16 -4.34 8.27
N THR A 72 -8.56 -5.40 7.56
CA THR A 72 -8.16 -6.78 7.85
C THR A 72 -7.16 -7.34 6.86
N PHE A 73 -6.80 -6.56 5.84
CA PHE A 73 -5.86 -6.97 4.81
C PHE A 73 -5.00 -5.80 4.35
N VAL A 74 -3.69 -6.02 4.23
CA VAL A 74 -2.73 -5.00 3.76
C VAL A 74 -1.85 -5.55 2.65
N ILE A 75 -1.62 -4.75 1.61
CA ILE A 75 -0.63 -5.01 0.56
C ILE A 75 0.55 -4.08 0.84
N ASP A 76 1.68 -4.65 1.25
CA ASP A 76 2.86 -3.89 1.67
C ASP A 76 3.98 -3.92 0.64
N HIS A 77 4.71 -2.81 0.59
CA HIS A 77 5.86 -2.59 -0.26
C HIS A 77 7.04 -2.18 0.62
N HIS A 78 7.94 -3.11 0.93
CA HIS A 78 8.95 -2.99 1.98
C HIS A 78 10.34 -2.69 1.44
N ALA A 79 11.07 -1.79 2.13
CA ALA A 79 12.47 -1.50 1.87
C ALA A 79 13.31 -1.50 3.16
N SER A 80 14.42 -2.25 3.16
CA SER A 80 15.43 -2.28 4.22
C SER A 80 16.75 -2.83 3.67
N PRO A 81 17.47 -2.08 2.81
CA PRO A 81 18.55 -2.62 1.98
C PRO A 81 19.70 -3.27 2.74
N PHE A 82 19.96 -2.86 3.99
CA PHE A 82 21.05 -3.43 4.80
C PHE A 82 20.61 -4.48 5.83
N HIS A 83 19.28 -4.74 5.95
CA HIS A 83 18.69 -5.80 6.77
C HIS A 83 17.57 -6.49 6.01
N LEU A 84 17.87 -6.90 4.79
CA LEU A 84 16.94 -7.40 3.80
C LEU A 84 16.54 -8.86 4.05
N ASP A 85 17.54 -9.71 4.34
CA ASP A 85 17.36 -11.16 4.45
C ASP A 85 16.33 -11.50 5.55
N GLY A 86 15.20 -12.13 5.18
CA GLY A 86 14.12 -12.50 6.11
C GLY A 86 13.22 -11.35 6.56
N SER A 87 13.35 -10.16 5.96
CA SER A 87 12.53 -8.99 6.29
C SER A 87 11.05 -9.22 6.02
N LEU A 88 10.70 -9.82 4.89
CA LEU A 88 9.32 -10.14 4.52
C LEU A 88 8.68 -11.14 5.48
N GLU A 89 9.42 -12.16 5.92
CA GLU A 89 8.91 -13.13 6.90
C GLU A 89 8.74 -12.49 8.29
N THR A 90 9.59 -11.54 8.67
CA THR A 90 9.45 -10.75 9.90
C THR A 90 8.13 -9.96 9.87
N ILE A 91 7.84 -9.28 8.79
CA ILE A 91 6.57 -8.55 8.61
C ILE A 91 5.38 -9.52 8.63
N ALA A 92 5.47 -10.61 7.86
CA ALA A 92 4.39 -11.60 7.79
C ALA A 92 4.02 -12.15 9.17
N LYS A 93 5.01 -12.57 9.96
CA LYS A 93 4.79 -13.08 11.33
C LYS A 93 4.17 -12.03 12.25
N ALA A 94 4.60 -10.79 12.18
CA ALA A 94 4.03 -9.70 12.98
C ALA A 94 2.55 -9.46 12.64
N LEU A 95 2.21 -9.41 11.34
CA LEU A 95 0.82 -9.25 10.88
C LEU A 95 -0.05 -10.47 11.21
N ASP A 96 0.49 -11.70 11.08
CA ASP A 96 -0.20 -12.93 11.48
C ASP A 96 -0.55 -12.93 12.99
N ARG A 97 0.33 -12.41 13.86
CA ARG A 97 0.07 -12.27 15.30
C ARG A 97 -1.09 -11.32 15.59
N VAL A 98 -1.21 -10.22 14.83
CA VAL A 98 -2.36 -9.30 14.94
C VAL A 98 -3.62 -9.91 14.33
N GLY A 99 -3.46 -10.83 13.38
CA GLY A 99 -4.55 -11.52 12.69
C GLY A 99 -4.97 -10.87 11.38
N LEU A 100 -4.07 -10.13 10.71
CA LEU A 100 -4.31 -9.55 9.41
C LEU A 100 -3.87 -10.48 8.27
N GLY A 101 -4.68 -10.51 7.19
CA GLY A 101 -4.23 -11.01 5.90
C GLY A 101 -3.27 -10.02 5.23
N HIS A 102 -2.38 -10.53 4.40
CA HIS A 102 -1.39 -9.68 3.73
C HIS A 102 -0.91 -10.25 2.40
N LEU A 103 -0.44 -9.34 1.53
CA LEU A 103 0.41 -9.60 0.37
C LEU A 103 1.64 -8.71 0.52
N LEU A 104 2.83 -9.29 0.51
CA LEU A 104 4.06 -8.56 0.76
C LEU A 104 4.96 -8.58 -0.48
N CYS A 105 5.77 -7.54 -0.64
CA CYS A 105 6.88 -7.55 -1.58
C CYS A 105 8.06 -6.73 -1.04
N TYR A 106 9.27 -7.11 -1.45
CA TYR A 106 10.47 -6.33 -1.21
C TYR A 106 10.68 -5.34 -2.37
N GLU A 107 11.03 -4.11 -2.06
CA GLU A 107 11.30 -3.03 -3.02
C GLU A 107 12.70 -3.18 -3.64
N ILE A 108 12.82 -4.00 -4.68
CA ILE A 108 14.08 -4.22 -5.37
C ILE A 108 14.42 -2.99 -6.22
N SER A 109 15.68 -2.57 -6.18
CA SER A 109 16.19 -1.45 -6.98
C SER A 109 17.69 -1.58 -7.24
N CYS A 110 18.22 -0.80 -8.18
CA CYS A 110 19.65 -0.70 -8.46
C CYS A 110 20.37 0.38 -7.60
N ARG A 111 19.64 1.10 -6.75
CA ARG A 111 20.16 2.29 -6.04
C ARG A 111 21.25 2.01 -5.01
N ASP A 112 21.26 0.81 -4.44
CA ASP A 112 22.19 0.40 -3.37
C ASP A 112 23.26 -0.60 -3.86
N GLY A 113 23.39 -0.76 -5.17
CA GLY A 113 24.41 -1.57 -5.83
C GLY A 113 23.99 -3.00 -6.14
N GLU A 114 24.84 -3.70 -6.90
CA GLU A 114 24.53 -5.01 -7.47
C GLU A 114 24.25 -6.06 -6.40
N GLU A 115 25.05 -6.10 -5.33
CA GLU A 115 24.85 -7.08 -4.24
C GLU A 115 23.47 -6.98 -3.61
N ILE A 116 22.99 -5.77 -3.33
CA ILE A 116 21.67 -5.54 -2.72
C ILE A 116 20.55 -5.88 -3.70
N LYS A 117 20.74 -5.56 -5.00
CA LYS A 117 19.80 -5.96 -6.06
C LYS A 117 19.62 -7.49 -6.09
N GLU A 118 20.73 -8.24 -6.11
CA GLU A 118 20.67 -9.71 -6.10
C GLU A 118 19.99 -10.26 -4.84
N LYS A 119 20.36 -9.77 -3.67
CA LYS A 119 19.69 -10.16 -2.41
C LYS A 119 18.20 -9.87 -2.42
N GLY A 120 17.75 -8.76 -3.03
CA GLY A 120 16.33 -8.43 -3.17
C GLY A 120 15.56 -9.44 -4.02
N LEU A 121 16.15 -9.91 -5.11
CA LEU A 121 15.59 -10.99 -5.92
C LEU A 121 15.54 -12.32 -5.14
N ASP A 122 16.63 -12.66 -4.43
CA ASP A 122 16.73 -13.88 -3.63
C ASP A 122 15.71 -13.89 -2.47
N GLU A 123 15.56 -12.80 -1.72
CA GLU A 123 14.56 -12.66 -0.65
C GLU A 123 13.14 -12.85 -1.20
N THR A 124 12.85 -12.19 -2.34
CA THR A 124 11.54 -12.30 -2.99
C THR A 124 11.28 -13.74 -3.44
N ASP A 125 12.25 -14.39 -4.09
CA ASP A 125 12.12 -15.78 -4.53
C ASP A 125 11.96 -16.75 -3.35
N ALA A 126 12.75 -16.58 -2.29
CA ALA A 126 12.66 -17.37 -1.08
C ALA A 126 11.30 -17.22 -0.39
N PHE A 127 10.83 -15.98 -0.22
CA PHE A 127 9.53 -15.68 0.39
C PHE A 127 8.38 -16.34 -0.38
N LEU A 128 8.32 -16.15 -1.69
CA LEU A 128 7.26 -16.72 -2.54
C LEU A 128 7.37 -18.26 -2.62
N SER A 129 8.59 -18.82 -2.64
CA SER A 129 8.84 -20.27 -2.64
C SER A 129 8.43 -20.94 -1.32
N SER A 130 8.40 -20.22 -0.20
CA SER A 130 7.94 -20.74 1.09
C SER A 130 6.42 -21.00 1.16
N GLY A 131 5.68 -20.62 0.12
CA GLY A 131 4.21 -20.70 0.06
C GLY A 131 3.50 -19.44 0.53
N ARG A 132 4.22 -18.44 1.02
CA ARG A 132 3.69 -17.10 1.29
C ARG A 132 3.16 -16.46 0.00
N LYS A 133 2.24 -15.51 0.13
CA LYS A 133 1.64 -14.77 -1.00
C LYS A 133 2.15 -13.34 -1.03
N GLY A 134 2.44 -12.86 -2.23
CA GLY A 134 2.96 -11.52 -2.43
C GLY A 134 3.21 -11.22 -3.91
N HIS A 135 3.91 -10.14 -4.17
CA HIS A 135 4.30 -9.68 -5.49
C HIS A 135 5.82 -9.70 -5.64
N VAL A 136 6.31 -9.55 -6.86
CA VAL A 136 7.68 -9.13 -7.11
C VAL A 136 7.70 -7.61 -7.04
N GLY A 137 8.30 -7.04 -5.99
CA GLY A 137 8.36 -5.61 -5.76
C GLY A 137 9.51 -4.97 -6.53
N LEU A 138 9.24 -3.84 -7.18
CA LEU A 138 10.25 -2.96 -7.77
C LEU A 138 9.99 -1.55 -7.27
N HIS A 139 11.03 -0.74 -7.01
CA HIS A 139 10.82 0.63 -6.56
C HIS A 139 10.09 1.47 -7.62
N ALA A 140 10.80 2.00 -8.62
CA ALA A 140 10.23 2.83 -9.68
C ALA A 140 11.08 2.73 -10.95
N SER A 141 10.58 3.18 -12.11
CA SER A 141 11.28 3.07 -13.38
C SER A 141 12.70 3.68 -13.34
N PHE A 142 12.87 4.82 -12.65
CA PHE A 142 14.15 5.52 -12.59
C PHE A 142 15.23 4.87 -11.69
N THR A 143 14.86 3.87 -10.88
CA THR A 143 15.79 3.13 -10.02
C THR A 143 15.95 1.66 -10.42
N VAL A 144 15.35 1.25 -11.55
CA VAL A 144 15.32 -0.12 -12.05
C VAL A 144 15.87 -0.13 -13.48
N ASP A 145 16.94 -0.87 -13.73
CA ASP A 145 17.45 -1.07 -15.10
C ASP A 145 16.64 -2.14 -15.87
N ASP A 146 16.95 -2.32 -17.17
CA ASP A 146 16.20 -3.25 -18.02
C ASP A 146 16.49 -4.72 -17.66
N ASP A 147 17.69 -5.03 -17.14
CA ASP A 147 18.04 -6.37 -16.65
C ASP A 147 17.17 -6.75 -15.45
N LEU A 148 17.16 -5.91 -14.42
CA LEU A 148 16.32 -6.13 -13.24
C LEU A 148 14.84 -6.21 -13.60
N LEU A 149 14.36 -5.33 -14.49
CA LEU A 149 12.98 -5.34 -14.92
C LEU A 149 12.58 -6.66 -15.60
N GLY A 150 13.42 -7.15 -16.52
CA GLY A 150 13.20 -8.44 -17.18
C GLY A 150 13.19 -9.62 -16.20
N ARG A 151 14.16 -9.66 -15.28
CA ARG A 151 14.26 -10.71 -14.25
C ARG A 151 13.09 -10.68 -13.28
N ALA A 152 12.59 -9.50 -12.91
CA ALA A 152 11.42 -9.36 -12.06
C ALA A 152 10.15 -9.90 -12.76
N VAL A 153 9.98 -9.65 -14.05
CA VAL A 153 8.87 -10.23 -14.85
C VAL A 153 8.95 -11.74 -14.91
N ASP A 154 10.16 -12.30 -15.14
CA ASP A 154 10.36 -13.74 -15.17
C ASP A 154 10.09 -14.39 -13.80
N LEU A 155 10.52 -13.73 -12.71
CA LEU A 155 10.26 -14.18 -11.36
C LEU A 155 8.74 -14.15 -11.04
N ALA A 156 8.03 -13.10 -11.47
CA ALA A 156 6.59 -13.00 -11.32
C ALA A 156 5.85 -14.11 -12.08
N ARG A 157 6.29 -14.43 -13.30
CA ARG A 157 5.77 -15.57 -14.08
C ARG A 157 6.03 -16.92 -13.40
N LYS A 158 7.26 -17.13 -12.87
CA LYS A 158 7.63 -18.34 -12.10
C LYS A 158 6.67 -18.60 -10.96
N HIS A 159 6.35 -17.56 -10.18
CA HIS A 159 5.49 -17.65 -9.00
C HIS A 159 4.00 -17.40 -9.29
N LYS A 160 3.62 -17.17 -10.56
CA LYS A 160 2.24 -16.89 -11.00
C LYS A 160 1.63 -15.72 -10.22
N THR A 161 2.41 -14.67 -10.03
CA THR A 161 2.04 -13.40 -9.38
C THR A 161 2.23 -12.22 -10.33
N GLY A 162 2.14 -11.00 -9.82
CA GLY A 162 2.39 -9.76 -10.56
C GLY A 162 3.61 -9.01 -10.04
N VAL A 163 3.95 -7.95 -10.74
CA VAL A 163 4.93 -6.93 -10.32
C VAL A 163 4.20 -5.83 -9.57
N HIS A 164 4.76 -5.35 -8.46
CA HIS A 164 4.26 -4.18 -7.73
C HIS A 164 5.32 -3.08 -7.81
N ILE A 165 5.02 -1.97 -8.48
CA ILE A 165 5.97 -0.90 -8.79
C ILE A 165 5.31 0.47 -8.72
N HIS A 166 6.02 1.50 -8.26
CA HIS A 166 5.59 2.90 -8.36
C HIS A 166 5.76 3.38 -9.82
N VAL A 167 4.74 4.05 -10.35
CA VAL A 167 4.67 4.42 -11.78
C VAL A 167 4.33 5.90 -11.92
N ALA A 168 5.26 6.65 -12.47
CA ALA A 168 5.05 8.06 -12.81
C ALA A 168 4.39 8.84 -11.66
N GLU A 169 4.86 8.65 -10.42
CA GLU A 169 4.40 9.39 -9.24
C GLU A 169 4.85 10.85 -9.36
N GLY A 170 6.14 11.11 -9.46
CA GLY A 170 6.69 12.40 -9.79
C GLY A 170 6.99 12.50 -11.29
N ILE A 171 7.03 13.72 -11.82
CA ILE A 171 7.38 13.97 -13.22
C ILE A 171 8.80 13.50 -13.54
N GLU A 172 9.67 13.46 -12.52
CA GLU A 172 11.07 13.03 -12.62
C GLU A 172 11.20 11.59 -13.12
N ASP A 173 10.24 10.70 -12.82
CA ASP A 173 10.22 9.33 -13.33
C ASP A 173 10.04 9.31 -14.85
N GLN A 174 9.13 10.11 -15.39
CA GLN A 174 8.93 10.26 -16.84
C GLN A 174 10.15 10.88 -17.51
N GLU A 175 10.70 11.97 -16.96
CA GLU A 175 11.87 12.65 -17.51
C GLU A 175 13.10 11.74 -17.55
N HIS A 176 13.32 10.96 -16.47
CA HIS A 176 14.42 9.99 -16.42
C HIS A 176 14.21 8.89 -17.47
N CYS A 177 13.02 8.32 -17.54
CA CYS A 177 12.70 7.23 -18.47
C CYS A 177 12.88 7.68 -19.93
N ALA A 178 12.35 8.84 -20.29
CA ALA A 178 12.48 9.41 -21.63
C ALA A 178 13.96 9.65 -21.99
N ARG A 179 14.76 10.22 -21.08
CA ARG A 179 16.17 10.52 -21.30
C ARG A 179 17.03 9.26 -21.41
N THR A 180 16.77 8.25 -20.58
CA THR A 180 17.63 7.06 -20.44
C THR A 180 17.24 5.96 -21.43
N TYR A 181 15.93 5.76 -21.64
CA TYR A 181 15.41 4.64 -22.43
C TYR A 181 14.71 5.08 -23.72
N GLY A 182 14.50 6.39 -23.94
CA GLY A 182 13.79 6.92 -25.10
C GLY A 182 12.30 6.55 -25.14
N LYS A 183 11.70 6.24 -23.98
CA LYS A 183 10.33 5.75 -23.82
C LYS A 183 9.65 6.44 -22.65
N SER A 184 8.30 6.45 -22.64
CA SER A 184 7.55 6.75 -21.43
C SER A 184 7.59 5.56 -20.45
N VAL A 185 7.28 5.81 -19.16
CA VAL A 185 7.37 4.80 -18.09
C VAL A 185 6.49 3.59 -18.39
N VAL A 186 5.20 3.80 -18.70
CA VAL A 186 4.27 2.70 -18.95
C VAL A 186 4.60 1.96 -20.25
N ARG A 187 5.07 2.66 -21.29
CA ARG A 187 5.55 2.02 -22.51
C ARG A 187 6.72 1.08 -22.22
N ARG A 188 7.69 1.52 -21.41
CA ARG A 188 8.82 0.69 -21.00
C ARG A 188 8.36 -0.57 -20.24
N LEU A 189 7.43 -0.41 -19.28
CA LEU A 189 6.85 -1.52 -18.52
C LEU A 189 6.06 -2.49 -19.41
N SER A 190 5.33 -1.95 -20.39
CA SER A 190 4.61 -2.76 -21.40
C SER A 190 5.56 -3.59 -22.24
N ASP A 191 6.61 -2.97 -22.77
CA ASP A 191 7.62 -3.65 -23.59
C ASP A 191 8.35 -4.77 -22.82
N ALA A 192 8.52 -4.63 -21.51
CA ALA A 192 9.07 -5.65 -20.63
C ALA A 192 8.07 -6.76 -20.26
N GLY A 193 6.78 -6.59 -20.54
CA GLY A 193 5.74 -7.58 -20.25
C GLY A 193 5.10 -7.47 -18.87
N VAL A 194 5.31 -6.38 -18.12
CA VAL A 194 4.65 -6.14 -16.82
C VAL A 194 3.14 -6.03 -17.01
N LEU A 195 2.71 -5.38 -18.10
CA LEU A 195 1.30 -5.15 -18.37
C LEU A 195 0.54 -6.42 -18.80
N ASP A 196 1.24 -7.52 -19.10
CA ASP A 196 0.63 -8.83 -19.40
C ASP A 196 0.29 -9.65 -18.14
N LEU A 197 0.73 -9.21 -16.96
CA LEU A 197 0.58 -9.91 -15.70
C LEU A 197 -0.68 -9.42 -14.95
N PRO A 198 -1.76 -10.24 -14.84
CA PRO A 198 -3.06 -9.78 -14.29
C PRO A 198 -3.03 -9.33 -12.83
N LEU A 199 -2.00 -9.75 -12.10
CA LEU A 199 -1.83 -9.41 -10.68
C LEU A 199 -0.81 -8.29 -10.45
N SER A 200 -0.35 -7.60 -11.51
CA SER A 200 0.53 -6.44 -11.35
C SER A 200 -0.22 -5.25 -10.78
N ILE A 201 0.49 -4.49 -9.92
CA ILE A 201 0.03 -3.25 -9.29
C ILE A 201 0.92 -2.11 -9.78
N LEU A 202 0.29 -1.11 -10.37
CA LEU A 202 0.90 0.15 -10.79
C LEU A 202 0.56 1.21 -9.75
N GLY A 203 1.53 1.60 -8.94
CA GLY A 203 1.36 2.61 -7.89
C GLY A 203 1.25 4.01 -8.46
N HIS A 204 0.40 4.85 -7.89
CA HIS A 204 0.22 6.28 -8.18
C HIS A 204 -0.31 6.59 -9.58
N CYS A 205 0.44 6.39 -10.65
CA CYS A 205 0.02 6.70 -12.02
C CYS A 205 -0.47 8.16 -12.19
N VAL A 206 0.29 9.14 -11.67
CA VAL A 206 -0.10 10.56 -11.67
C VAL A 206 0.21 11.22 -13.01
N HIS A 207 1.47 11.11 -13.47
CA HIS A 207 1.98 11.80 -14.66
C HIS A 207 1.97 10.90 -15.89
N LEU A 208 0.77 10.60 -16.41
CA LEU A 208 0.57 9.74 -17.57
C LEU A 208 0.13 10.54 -18.79
N ASP A 209 0.70 10.26 -19.95
CA ASP A 209 0.20 10.74 -21.23
C ASP A 209 -1.00 9.91 -21.75
N ALA A 210 -1.54 10.28 -22.92
CA ALA A 210 -2.71 9.60 -23.48
C ALA A 210 -2.43 8.16 -23.90
N GLU A 211 -1.24 7.88 -24.44
CA GLU A 211 -0.82 6.54 -24.85
C GLU A 211 -0.66 5.62 -23.64
N GLU A 212 -0.01 6.09 -22.59
CA GLU A 212 0.18 5.35 -21.34
C GLU A 212 -1.15 5.00 -20.69
N ARG A 213 -2.10 5.95 -20.69
CA ARG A 213 -3.45 5.71 -20.17
C ARG A 213 -4.17 4.63 -20.97
N ASP A 214 -4.04 4.63 -22.31
CA ASP A 214 -4.63 3.60 -23.17
C ASP A 214 -4.00 2.23 -22.93
N LEU A 215 -2.69 2.15 -22.73
CA LEU A 215 -2.00 0.92 -22.37
C LEU A 215 -2.51 0.34 -21.05
N ILE A 216 -2.63 1.16 -20.00
CA ILE A 216 -3.16 0.71 -18.70
C ILE A 216 -4.62 0.29 -18.83
N ARG A 217 -5.45 1.07 -19.52
CA ARG A 217 -6.89 0.82 -19.68
C ARG A 217 -7.18 -0.52 -20.34
N THR A 218 -6.34 -0.94 -21.28
CA THR A 218 -6.47 -2.20 -22.03
C THR A 218 -5.75 -3.37 -21.35
N SER A 219 -4.89 -3.11 -20.38
CA SER A 219 -4.16 -4.15 -19.63
C SER A 219 -5.02 -4.80 -18.54
N PRO A 220 -4.65 -5.99 -18.06
CA PRO A 220 -5.27 -6.62 -16.89
C PRO A 220 -4.77 -6.07 -15.54
N CYS A 221 -3.81 -5.12 -15.53
CA CYS A 221 -3.17 -4.61 -14.33
C CYS A 221 -4.11 -3.82 -13.42
N TRP A 222 -3.72 -3.68 -12.18
CA TRP A 222 -4.37 -2.84 -11.17
C TRP A 222 -3.63 -1.52 -11.01
N VAL A 223 -4.36 -0.44 -10.88
CA VAL A 223 -3.81 0.86 -10.45
C VAL A 223 -4.15 1.05 -8.97
N VAL A 224 -3.21 1.52 -8.17
CA VAL A 224 -3.49 1.92 -6.80
C VAL A 224 -3.36 3.43 -6.64
N GLN A 225 -4.45 4.05 -6.21
CA GLN A 225 -4.55 5.49 -5.95
C GLN A 225 -4.18 5.78 -4.50
N ASN A 226 -3.17 6.63 -4.29
CA ASN A 226 -2.67 7.06 -2.99
C ASN A 226 -2.87 8.58 -2.82
N THR A 227 -4.13 9.03 -2.73
CA THR A 227 -4.50 10.44 -2.83
C THR A 227 -3.75 11.33 -1.86
N GLU A 228 -3.72 10.97 -0.57
CA GLU A 228 -3.15 11.81 0.47
C GLU A 228 -1.61 11.86 0.40
N SER A 229 -0.98 10.77 -0.02
CA SER A 229 0.46 10.75 -0.27
C SER A 229 0.84 11.63 -1.45
N ASN A 230 0.12 11.53 -2.57
CA ASN A 230 0.35 12.38 -3.73
C ASN A 230 0.26 13.88 -3.38
N LEU A 231 -0.72 14.24 -2.54
CA LEU A 231 -0.89 15.61 -2.05
C LEU A 231 0.25 16.02 -1.10
N ASN A 232 0.63 15.14 -0.17
CA ASN A 232 1.71 15.39 0.77
C ASN A 232 3.06 15.58 0.07
N ASN A 233 3.32 14.79 -0.96
CA ASN A 233 4.56 14.84 -1.74
C ASN A 233 4.54 15.94 -2.81
N ASN A 234 3.42 16.67 -2.94
CA ASN A 234 3.23 17.72 -3.94
C ASN A 234 3.50 17.26 -5.38
N VAL A 235 3.20 16.00 -5.70
CA VAL A 235 3.41 15.42 -7.04
C VAL A 235 2.25 15.66 -7.99
N GLY A 236 1.13 16.20 -7.50
CA GLY A 236 -0.03 16.51 -8.32
C GLY A 236 -1.22 15.58 -8.10
N LEU A 237 -2.19 15.66 -9.01
CA LEU A 237 -3.45 14.92 -8.95
C LEU A 237 -3.56 13.94 -10.11
N GLY A 238 -3.60 12.65 -9.80
CA GLY A 238 -3.87 11.61 -10.78
C GLY A 238 -5.34 11.61 -11.22
N ARG A 239 -5.61 11.05 -12.39
CA ARG A 239 -6.94 10.86 -12.99
C ARG A 239 -7.18 9.37 -13.15
N TYR A 240 -8.23 8.82 -12.51
CA TYR A 240 -8.42 7.38 -12.39
C TYR A 240 -9.77 6.85 -12.87
N ASN A 241 -10.73 7.76 -13.20
CA ASN A 241 -12.11 7.37 -13.53
C ASN A 241 -12.24 6.54 -14.81
N ASP A 242 -11.29 6.61 -15.72
CA ASP A 242 -11.25 5.86 -16.98
C ASP A 242 -10.53 4.51 -16.89
N PHE A 243 -9.91 4.20 -15.74
CA PHE A 243 -9.29 2.90 -15.54
C PHE A 243 -10.28 1.86 -14.99
N PRO A 244 -10.30 0.64 -15.56
CA PRO A 244 -11.27 -0.38 -15.15
C PRO A 244 -10.96 -1.03 -13.79
N ARG A 245 -9.71 -0.97 -13.34
CA ARG A 245 -9.23 -1.61 -12.11
C ARG A 245 -8.43 -0.62 -11.28
N VAL A 246 -9.14 0.09 -10.41
CA VAL A 246 -8.53 1.04 -9.46
C VAL A 246 -8.89 0.62 -8.05
N MET A 247 -7.90 0.52 -7.19
CA MET A 247 -8.05 0.34 -5.74
C MET A 247 -7.39 1.48 -4.99
N LEU A 248 -7.66 1.59 -3.69
CA LEU A 248 -7.10 2.62 -2.83
C LEU A 248 -5.97 2.07 -1.96
N GLY A 249 -4.96 2.89 -1.76
CA GLY A 249 -3.88 2.68 -0.80
C GLY A 249 -3.69 3.87 0.11
N THR A 250 -2.85 3.72 1.12
CA THR A 250 -2.44 4.80 2.02
C THR A 250 -1.00 5.22 1.81
N ASP A 251 -0.24 4.44 1.05
CA ASP A 251 1.20 4.63 0.92
C ASP A 251 1.88 4.70 2.30
N GLY A 252 2.95 5.44 2.47
CA GLY A 252 3.63 5.65 3.74
C GLY A 252 2.91 6.52 4.77
N MET A 253 1.59 6.79 4.62
CA MET A 253 0.88 7.77 5.46
C MET A 253 0.25 7.15 6.71
N HIS A 254 -0.91 6.52 6.55
CA HIS A 254 -1.73 5.99 7.65
C HIS A 254 -2.42 4.69 7.21
N SER A 255 -3.19 4.08 8.10
CA SER A 255 -3.89 2.81 7.83
C SER A 255 -5.41 2.95 7.89
N ASP A 256 -5.94 4.15 7.62
CA ASP A 256 -7.37 4.45 7.64
C ASP A 256 -7.94 4.51 6.21
N MET A 257 -8.60 3.43 5.80
CA MET A 257 -9.14 3.31 4.46
C MET A 257 -10.49 4.03 4.28
N ILE A 258 -11.21 4.35 5.36
CA ILE A 258 -12.38 5.23 5.30
C ILE A 258 -11.93 6.63 4.88
N ARG A 259 -10.91 7.15 5.56
CA ARG A 259 -10.29 8.44 5.26
C ARG A 259 -9.73 8.48 3.83
N SER A 260 -9.02 7.45 3.38
CA SER A 260 -8.51 7.39 2.01
C SER A 260 -9.61 7.42 0.95
N ALA A 261 -10.74 6.75 1.20
CA ALA A 261 -11.89 6.79 0.30
C ALA A 261 -12.54 8.17 0.25
N GLN A 262 -12.69 8.82 1.40
CA GLN A 262 -13.23 10.18 1.49
C GLN A 262 -12.31 11.20 0.82
N SER A 263 -11.00 11.12 1.03
CA SER A 263 -10.01 11.98 0.36
C SER A 263 -10.08 11.81 -1.16
N SER A 264 -10.20 10.57 -1.65
CA SER A 264 -10.33 10.30 -3.08
C SER A 264 -11.63 10.88 -3.64
N TYR A 265 -12.74 10.79 -2.90
CA TYR A 265 -14.04 11.36 -3.26
C TYR A 265 -13.97 12.89 -3.42
N PHE A 266 -13.43 13.58 -2.42
CA PHE A 266 -13.36 15.05 -2.43
C PHE A 266 -12.43 15.58 -3.52
N ILE A 267 -11.28 14.94 -3.69
CA ILE A 267 -10.26 15.37 -4.66
C ILE A 267 -10.69 15.10 -6.11
N ALA A 268 -11.52 14.10 -6.36
CA ALA A 268 -12.03 13.79 -7.70
C ALA A 268 -12.78 14.98 -8.33
N GLY A 269 -13.39 15.84 -7.50
CA GLY A 269 -14.02 17.08 -7.97
C GLY A 269 -13.06 18.03 -8.68
N LEU A 270 -11.79 18.05 -8.27
CA LEU A 270 -10.74 18.89 -8.88
C LEU A 270 -10.02 18.18 -10.03
N ALA A 271 -9.75 16.90 -9.89
CA ALA A 271 -8.89 16.15 -10.81
C ALA A 271 -9.65 15.56 -12.01
N GLU A 272 -10.91 15.13 -11.81
CA GLU A 272 -11.60 14.21 -12.70
C GLU A 272 -13.06 14.62 -13.02
N GLY A 273 -13.48 15.81 -12.63
CA GLY A 273 -14.87 16.26 -12.81
C GLY A 273 -15.87 15.66 -11.83
N GLY A 274 -15.39 14.99 -10.78
CA GLY A 274 -16.18 14.43 -9.70
C GLY A 274 -16.30 12.91 -9.72
N MET A 275 -16.86 12.39 -8.63
CA MET A 275 -17.14 10.97 -8.38
C MET A 275 -18.40 10.88 -7.52
N SER A 276 -19.22 9.85 -7.71
CA SER A 276 -20.34 9.63 -6.79
C SER A 276 -19.86 8.97 -5.49
N PRO A 277 -20.59 9.14 -4.36
CA PRO A 277 -20.30 8.41 -3.11
C PRO A 277 -20.25 6.89 -3.30
N LEU A 278 -21.12 6.36 -4.15
CA LEU A 278 -21.12 4.93 -4.49
C LEU A 278 -19.83 4.51 -5.21
N ALA A 279 -19.36 5.31 -6.16
CA ALA A 279 -18.11 5.03 -6.88
C ALA A 279 -16.89 5.07 -5.95
N ALA A 280 -16.84 5.99 -4.99
CA ALA A 280 -15.79 6.03 -3.97
C ALA A 280 -15.79 4.78 -3.09
N TYR A 281 -16.96 4.34 -2.65
CA TYR A 281 -17.11 3.10 -1.89
C TYR A 281 -16.74 1.86 -2.72
N GLN A 282 -17.13 1.80 -4.00
CA GLN A 282 -16.75 0.71 -4.91
C GLN A 282 -15.23 0.66 -5.12
N ARG A 283 -14.57 1.82 -5.27
CA ARG A 283 -13.11 1.90 -5.41
C ARG A 283 -12.39 1.40 -4.15
N LEU A 284 -12.90 1.73 -2.96
CA LEU A 284 -12.42 1.14 -1.71
C LEU A 284 -12.58 -0.40 -1.69
N ARG A 285 -13.68 -0.92 -2.22
CA ARG A 285 -13.95 -2.36 -2.25
C ARG A 285 -13.15 -3.12 -3.31
N ALA A 286 -12.60 -2.43 -4.31
CA ALA A 286 -11.95 -3.05 -5.47
C ALA A 286 -10.74 -3.92 -5.11
N VAL A 287 -10.02 -3.58 -4.03
CA VAL A 287 -8.87 -4.36 -3.53
C VAL A 287 -9.21 -5.82 -3.26
N HIS A 288 -10.45 -6.13 -2.87
CA HIS A 288 -10.85 -7.51 -2.57
C HIS A 288 -10.83 -8.42 -3.80
N ALA A 289 -11.13 -7.88 -4.99
CA ALA A 289 -11.01 -8.64 -6.23
C ALA A 289 -9.55 -8.98 -6.55
N HIS A 290 -8.62 -8.06 -6.28
CA HIS A 290 -7.18 -8.32 -6.40
C HIS A 290 -6.71 -9.40 -5.42
N ILE A 291 -7.09 -9.30 -4.14
CA ILE A 291 -6.76 -10.29 -3.11
C ILE A 291 -7.28 -11.68 -3.47
N GLN A 292 -8.51 -11.78 -3.99
CA GLN A 292 -9.09 -13.04 -4.45
C GLN A 292 -8.31 -13.66 -5.61
N GLY A 293 -7.78 -12.85 -6.53
CA GLY A 293 -6.91 -13.30 -7.62
C GLY A 293 -5.64 -14.03 -7.14
N HIS A 294 -5.12 -13.67 -5.97
CA HIS A 294 -3.98 -14.33 -5.34
C HIS A 294 -4.33 -15.60 -4.54
N ASN A 295 -5.61 -15.89 -4.29
CA ASN A 295 -6.02 -16.90 -3.32
C ASN A 295 -5.31 -16.71 -1.96
N ALA A 296 -5.15 -15.47 -1.54
CA ALA A 296 -4.41 -15.13 -0.33
C ALA A 296 -5.20 -15.48 0.93
N PRO A 297 -4.56 -16.03 1.96
CA PRO A 297 -5.18 -16.17 3.28
C PRO A 297 -5.69 -14.81 3.78
N GLY A 298 -6.88 -14.78 4.37
CA GLY A 298 -7.50 -13.53 4.83
C GLY A 298 -8.33 -12.77 3.79
N GLY A 299 -8.36 -13.21 2.53
CA GLY A 299 -9.18 -12.58 1.48
C GLY A 299 -10.65 -13.03 1.43
N GLY A 300 -11.09 -13.92 2.33
CA GLY A 300 -12.43 -14.51 2.30
C GLY A 300 -13.56 -13.62 2.84
N ALA A 301 -14.80 -14.11 2.73
CA ALA A 301 -16.02 -13.41 3.15
C ALA A 301 -16.22 -13.30 4.67
N ASN A 302 -15.39 -13.98 5.47
CA ASN A 302 -15.42 -14.00 6.93
C ASN A 302 -14.61 -12.88 7.59
N ASN A 303 -14.47 -11.76 6.89
CA ASN A 303 -13.82 -10.53 7.35
C ASN A 303 -14.88 -9.42 7.44
N LEU A 304 -15.20 -8.97 8.65
CA LEU A 304 -16.32 -8.07 8.91
C LEU A 304 -15.90 -6.93 9.83
N VAL A 305 -16.53 -5.78 9.63
CA VAL A 305 -16.44 -4.62 10.53
C VAL A 305 -17.84 -4.37 11.11
N ILE A 306 -17.90 -4.19 12.41
CA ILE A 306 -19.07 -3.77 13.14
C ILE A 306 -18.91 -2.31 13.46
N LEU A 307 -19.83 -1.50 12.92
CA LEU A 307 -19.81 -0.04 13.08
C LEU A 307 -20.86 0.39 14.07
N ASN A 308 -20.47 1.20 15.03
CA ASN A 308 -21.35 1.94 15.94
C ASN A 308 -21.59 3.32 15.34
N TYR A 309 -22.78 3.48 14.74
CA TYR A 309 -23.13 4.73 14.07
C TYR A 309 -24.59 5.09 14.36
N ASP A 310 -24.78 6.13 15.15
CA ASP A 310 -26.09 6.70 15.42
C ASP A 310 -26.44 7.72 14.32
N SER A 311 -27.19 7.26 13.32
CA SER A 311 -27.53 8.11 12.18
C SER A 311 -28.55 9.17 12.55
N PRO A 312 -28.31 10.46 12.25
CA PRO A 312 -29.26 11.54 12.45
C PRO A 312 -30.42 11.53 11.45
N THR A 313 -30.32 10.73 10.39
CA THR A 313 -31.31 10.58 9.33
C THR A 313 -31.58 9.11 9.06
N PRO A 314 -32.70 8.73 8.41
CA PRO A 314 -32.96 7.33 8.05
C PRO A 314 -31.81 6.75 7.22
N LEU A 315 -31.28 5.62 7.68
CA LEU A 315 -30.22 4.88 6.98
C LEU A 315 -30.83 3.71 6.22
N THR A 316 -30.52 3.65 4.92
CA THR A 316 -30.96 2.60 4.00
C THR A 316 -29.77 2.09 3.19
N GLN A 317 -29.96 0.98 2.48
CA GLN A 317 -28.92 0.48 1.56
C GLN A 317 -28.60 1.49 0.46
N ASP A 318 -29.59 2.21 -0.04
CA ASP A 318 -29.43 3.14 -1.15
C ASP A 318 -28.66 4.42 -0.77
N ASN A 319 -28.81 4.89 0.47
CA ASN A 319 -28.14 6.09 0.94
C ASN A 319 -26.87 5.82 1.78
N PHE A 320 -26.55 4.55 2.06
CA PHE A 320 -25.34 4.15 2.78
C PHE A 320 -24.05 4.79 2.22
N PRO A 321 -23.81 4.84 0.88
CA PRO A 321 -22.60 5.48 0.37
C PRO A 321 -22.50 6.97 0.72
N GLY A 322 -23.61 7.69 0.83
CA GLY A 322 -23.62 9.07 1.31
C GLY A 322 -23.21 9.18 2.78
N HIS A 323 -23.77 8.34 3.65
CA HIS A 323 -23.34 8.29 5.06
C HIS A 323 -21.86 7.93 5.19
N PHE A 324 -21.38 6.98 4.37
CA PHE A 324 -19.97 6.58 4.33
C PHE A 324 -19.06 7.77 3.97
N CYS A 325 -19.40 8.54 2.94
CA CYS A 325 -18.57 9.66 2.49
C CYS A 325 -18.60 10.88 3.43
N TYR A 326 -19.75 11.14 4.07
CA TYR A 326 -19.94 12.41 4.79
C TYR A 326 -19.95 12.29 6.32
N ALA A 327 -20.10 11.08 6.86
CA ALA A 327 -20.36 10.94 8.28
C ALA A 327 -19.51 9.86 8.99
N PHE A 328 -19.04 8.84 8.28
CA PHE A 328 -18.23 7.79 8.91
C PHE A 328 -16.80 8.23 9.12
N ASP A 329 -16.22 7.74 10.20
CA ASP A 329 -14.77 7.79 10.46
C ASP A 329 -14.33 6.55 11.27
N ALA A 330 -13.04 6.45 11.54
CA ALA A 330 -12.47 5.32 12.26
C ALA A 330 -13.05 5.14 13.68
N ARG A 331 -13.61 6.19 14.31
CA ARG A 331 -14.26 6.11 15.64
C ARG A 331 -15.55 5.29 15.62
N ASN A 332 -16.14 5.11 14.44
CA ASN A 332 -17.33 4.25 14.29
C ASN A 332 -16.96 2.75 14.28
N VAL A 333 -15.70 2.37 14.10
CA VAL A 333 -15.27 0.97 14.15
C VAL A 333 -15.33 0.48 15.61
N GLU A 334 -16.32 -0.35 15.94
CA GLU A 334 -16.49 -0.90 17.28
C GLU A 334 -15.79 -2.25 17.41
N SER A 335 -16.02 -3.17 16.46
CA SER A 335 -15.40 -4.48 16.49
C SER A 335 -15.02 -4.95 15.09
N VAL A 336 -13.98 -5.78 15.00
CA VAL A 336 -13.44 -6.29 13.73
C VAL A 336 -13.22 -7.78 13.81
N ILE A 337 -13.76 -8.48 12.81
CA ILE A 337 -13.57 -9.90 12.60
C ILE A 337 -12.66 -10.08 11.40
N SER A 338 -11.54 -10.76 11.59
CA SER A 338 -10.61 -11.15 10.53
C SER A 338 -10.48 -12.67 10.48
N GLN A 339 -10.69 -13.25 9.32
CA GLN A 339 -10.62 -14.69 9.09
C GLN A 339 -11.51 -15.50 10.06
N GLY A 340 -12.69 -14.93 10.41
CA GLY A 340 -13.62 -15.53 11.35
C GLY A 340 -13.24 -15.37 12.85
N ARG A 341 -12.16 -14.66 13.17
CA ARG A 341 -11.70 -14.39 14.53
C ARG A 341 -11.96 -12.94 14.90
N LEU A 342 -12.44 -12.68 16.11
CA LEU A 342 -12.55 -11.33 16.65
C LEU A 342 -11.13 -10.81 16.96
N ILE A 343 -10.68 -9.79 16.25
CA ILE A 343 -9.35 -9.17 16.42
C ILE A 343 -9.44 -7.79 17.08
N VAL A 344 -10.59 -7.12 16.99
CA VAL A 344 -10.88 -5.90 17.75
C VAL A 344 -12.25 -6.06 18.41
N ASP A 345 -12.31 -5.80 19.70
CA ASP A 345 -13.53 -5.84 20.51
C ASP A 345 -13.71 -4.51 21.24
N HIS A 346 -14.83 -3.83 21.00
CA HIS A 346 -15.16 -2.52 21.59
C HIS A 346 -13.97 -1.52 21.49
N GLY A 347 -13.36 -1.44 20.30
CA GLY A 347 -12.26 -0.52 20.00
C GLY A 347 -10.90 -0.91 20.58
N ARG A 348 -10.77 -2.13 21.15
CA ARG A 348 -9.51 -2.66 21.70
C ARG A 348 -9.05 -3.90 20.93
N LEU A 349 -7.75 -4.01 20.69
CA LEU A 349 -7.16 -5.18 20.07
C LEU A 349 -7.36 -6.42 20.97
N ALA A 350 -7.90 -7.49 20.41
CA ALA A 350 -8.08 -8.75 21.10
C ALA A 350 -6.81 -9.63 21.02
N GLY A 351 -6.39 -10.16 22.16
CA GLY A 351 -5.28 -11.13 22.20
C GLY A 351 -3.86 -10.55 22.26
N MET A 352 -3.69 -9.24 22.19
CA MET A 352 -2.41 -8.55 22.38
C MET A 352 -2.62 -7.26 23.17
N ASP A 353 -1.62 -6.87 23.96
CA ASP A 353 -1.64 -5.59 24.68
C ASP A 353 -1.20 -4.45 23.75
N GLU A 354 -2.10 -3.48 23.54
CA GLU A 354 -1.82 -2.29 22.72
C GLU A 354 -0.70 -1.44 23.32
N ALA A 355 -0.62 -1.37 24.66
CA ALA A 355 0.41 -0.57 25.33
C ALA A 355 1.81 -1.16 25.11
N ASP A 356 1.94 -2.49 25.13
CA ASP A 356 3.20 -3.16 24.83
C ASP A 356 3.64 -2.94 23.39
N ILE A 357 2.71 -3.04 22.42
CA ILE A 357 3.00 -2.74 21.00
C ILE A 357 3.50 -1.31 20.84
N LEU A 358 2.79 -0.35 21.44
CA LEU A 358 3.16 1.07 21.32
C LEU A 358 4.48 1.39 22.05
N ALA A 359 4.73 0.77 23.20
CA ALA A 359 6.00 0.93 23.93
C ALA A 359 7.17 0.39 23.11
N TYR A 360 7.03 -0.80 22.52
CA TYR A 360 8.04 -1.39 21.66
C TYR A 360 8.28 -0.54 20.41
N ALA A 361 7.22 -0.08 19.71
CA ALA A 361 7.37 0.79 18.55
C ALA A 361 8.06 2.12 18.91
N ASN A 362 7.74 2.70 20.08
CA ASN A 362 8.36 3.93 20.54
C ASN A 362 9.85 3.74 20.88
N GLU A 363 10.23 2.61 21.47
CA GLU A 363 11.62 2.24 21.69
C GLU A 363 12.39 2.14 20.37
N GLN A 364 11.85 1.39 19.41
CA GLN A 364 12.48 1.22 18.10
C GLN A 364 12.56 2.53 17.30
N ALA A 365 11.52 3.38 17.38
CA ALA A 365 11.55 4.71 16.77
C ALA A 365 12.68 5.59 17.35
N ARG A 366 12.89 5.57 18.67
CA ARG A 366 14.02 6.31 19.28
C ARG A 366 15.38 5.80 18.81
N ARG A 367 15.53 4.47 18.69
CA ARG A 367 16.76 3.87 18.13
C ARG A 367 16.99 4.32 16.70
N LEU A 368 15.94 4.23 15.86
CA LEU A 368 16.00 4.66 14.46
C LEU A 368 16.37 6.15 14.35
N TRP A 369 15.68 7.03 15.09
CA TRP A 369 15.91 8.47 15.02
C TRP A 369 17.29 8.90 15.50
N ALA A 370 17.91 8.14 16.40
CA ALA A 370 19.27 8.37 16.83
C ALA A 370 20.32 8.02 15.75
N LEU A 371 19.93 7.29 14.70
CA LEU A 371 20.77 6.93 13.54
C LEU A 371 20.61 7.88 12.34
N LEU A 372 19.57 8.74 12.39
CA LEU A 372 19.24 9.72 11.37
C LEU A 372 19.86 11.10 11.66
#